data_4437b4d6066a85337b8ce29aa7f6b90a
#
_entry.id   4437b4d6066a85337b8ce29aa7f6b90a
#
_cell.length_a   1.000
_cell.length_b   1.000
_cell.length_c   1.000
_cell.angle_alpha   90.00
_cell.angle_beta   90.00
_cell.angle_gamma   90.00
#
_symmetry.space_group_name_H-M   'P 1'
#
loop_
_entity.id
_entity.type
_entity.pdbx_description
1 polymer ?
#
loop_
_entity_poly.entity_id
_entity_poly.type
_entity_poly.pdbx_seq_one_letter_code
_entity_poly.pdbx_strand_id
1 'polypeptide(L)' 'MTHEEKSKFVVYRDIEDGYRWRLRCAAGETLGASSRGHGEKSSCYEEMRSVMALHPDADILDVAVDEPRTGLSPNFA' A
#
# COMPACT_ATOMS: atom_id res chain seq x y z
N MET A 1 16.67 18.04 -12.85
CA MET A 1 16.22 17.83 -12.62
C MET A 1 15.61 17.48 -12.37
N THR A 2 15.32 17.23 -12.23
CA THR A 2 14.60 16.97 -11.87
C THR A 2 13.91 16.50 -11.50
N HIS A 3 13.69 16.22 -11.24
CA HIS A 3 12.88 15.76 -10.99
C HIS A 3 12.05 15.41 -10.34
N GLU A 4 11.55 15.63 -10.65
CA GLU A 4 10.64 15.47 -10.02
C GLU A 4 10.46 14.29 -9.52
N GLU A 5 10.79 14.05 -8.48
CA GLU A 5 10.63 12.84 -7.98
C GLU A 5 9.54 12.84 -7.01
N LYS A 6 8.60 11.92 -7.09
CA LYS A 6 7.45 11.90 -6.23
C LYS A 6 7.54 10.78 -5.25
N SER A 7 7.00 11.00 -4.05
CA SER A 7 6.79 9.92 -3.11
C SER A 7 5.66 9.03 -3.60
N LYS A 8 5.58 7.84 -3.03
CA LYS A 8 4.62 6.86 -3.49
C LYS A 8 4.12 6.06 -2.30
N PHE A 9 2.81 5.94 -2.19
CA PHE A 9 2.21 5.02 -1.24
C PHE A 9 2.08 3.66 -1.92
N VAL A 10 2.55 2.63 -1.25
CA VAL A 10 2.42 1.28 -1.77
C VAL A 10 1.48 0.52 -0.85
N VAL A 11 0.37 0.04 -1.39
CA VAL A 11 -0.59 -0.76 -0.63
C VAL A 11 -0.38 -2.20 -1.03
N TYR A 12 -0.18 -3.06 -0.05
CA TYR A 12 0.11 -4.46 -0.32
C TYR A 12 -0.60 -5.32 0.72
N ARG A 13 -0.66 -6.59 0.45
CA ARG A 13 -1.26 -7.51 1.38
C ARG A 13 -0.21 -8.44 1.93
N ASP A 14 -0.12 -8.45 3.27
CA ASP A 14 0.77 -9.36 3.97
C ASP A 14 -0.03 -10.59 4.30
N ILE A 15 0.53 -11.74 4.04
CA ILE A 15 -0.21 -12.96 4.20
C ILE A 15 -0.61 -13.24 5.64
N GLU A 16 0.12 -12.69 6.59
CA GLU A 16 -0.19 -12.90 7.99
C GLU A 16 -0.95 -11.74 8.61
N ASP A 17 -0.62 -10.52 8.19
CA ASP A 17 -1.15 -9.34 8.84
C ASP A 17 -2.29 -8.68 8.10
N GLY A 18 -2.52 -9.00 6.84
CA GLY A 18 -3.56 -8.38 6.06
C GLY A 18 -3.04 -7.20 5.26
N TYR A 19 -3.86 -6.19 5.09
CA TYR A 19 -3.52 -5.07 4.21
C TYR A 19 -2.67 -4.07 4.95
N ARG A 20 -1.59 -3.64 4.28
CA ARG A 20 -0.65 -2.68 4.84
C ARG A 20 -0.29 -1.66 3.78
N TRP A 21 0.24 -0.53 4.22
CA TRP A 21 0.75 0.47 3.30
C TRP A 21 2.10 0.96 3.79
N ARG A 22 2.87 1.48 2.86
CA ARG A 22 4.09 2.20 3.22
C ARG A 22 4.26 3.36 2.26
N LEU A 23 4.89 4.40 2.74
CA LEU A 23 5.20 5.57 1.96
C LEU A 23 6.67 5.57 1.68
N ARG A 24 7.03 5.64 0.41
CA ARG A 24 8.42 5.60 -0.01
C ARG A 24 8.74 6.87 -0.78
N CYS A 25 9.94 7.39 -0.60
CA CYS A 25 10.38 8.51 -1.39
C CYS A 25 10.93 8.01 -2.72
N ALA A 26 11.25 8.95 -3.59
CA ALA A 26 11.75 8.60 -4.92
C ALA A 26 13.05 7.82 -4.86
N ALA A 27 13.83 8.03 -3.80
CA ALA A 27 15.09 7.30 -3.64
C ALA A 27 14.88 5.89 -3.11
N GLY A 28 13.65 5.51 -2.79
CA GLY A 28 13.36 4.17 -2.34
C GLY A 28 13.35 3.99 -0.84
N GLU A 29 13.54 5.06 -0.10
CA GLU A 29 13.54 4.97 1.35
C GLU A 29 12.12 5.00 1.88
N THR A 30 11.87 4.22 2.93
CA THR A 30 10.56 4.22 3.55
C THR A 30 10.43 5.39 4.50
N LEU A 31 9.45 6.25 4.25
CA LEU A 31 9.21 7.42 5.05
C LEU A 31 8.14 7.18 6.10
N GLY A 32 7.30 6.18 5.89
CA GLY A 32 6.24 5.86 6.83
C GLY A 32 5.61 4.54 6.46
N ALA A 33 4.82 4.00 7.37
CA ALA A 33 4.18 2.71 7.13
C ALA A 33 2.96 2.59 8.02
N SER A 34 2.10 1.63 7.68
CA SER A 34 0.90 1.38 8.49
C SER A 34 1.32 0.93 9.87
N SER A 35 0.51 1.31 10.86
CA SER A 35 0.79 0.94 12.23
C SER A 35 0.59 -0.54 12.45
N ARG A 36 -0.25 -1.17 11.63
CA ARG A 36 -0.53 -2.60 11.75
C ARG A 36 -1.13 -3.07 10.45
N GLY A 37 -1.34 -4.35 10.35
CA GLY A 37 -2.07 -4.92 9.24
C GLY A 37 -3.57 -4.71 9.47
N HIS A 38 -4.30 -4.55 8.40
CA HIS A 38 -5.74 -4.33 8.45
C HIS A 38 -6.45 -5.50 7.81
N GLY A 39 -7.55 -5.92 8.41
CA GLY A 39 -8.31 -7.04 7.88
C GLY A 39 -9.02 -6.69 6.58
N GLU A 40 -9.24 -5.39 6.34
CA GLU A 40 -9.91 -4.95 5.14
C GLU A 40 -9.14 -3.85 4.48
N LYS A 41 -9.18 -3.83 3.17
CA LYS A 41 -8.44 -2.81 2.41
C LYS A 41 -8.97 -1.41 2.74
N SER A 42 -10.28 -1.29 2.97
CA SER A 42 -10.86 0.02 3.28
C SER A 42 -10.29 0.59 4.58
N SER A 43 -10.07 -0.25 5.58
CA SER A 43 -9.45 0.21 6.82
C SER A 43 -8.04 0.68 6.60
N CYS A 44 -7.31 -0.03 5.75
CA CYS A 44 -5.95 0.32 5.42
C CYS A 44 -5.91 1.71 4.77
N TYR A 45 -6.82 1.95 3.83
CA TYR A 45 -6.90 3.24 3.17
C TYR A 45 -7.32 4.35 4.13
N GLU A 46 -8.16 4.04 5.09
CA GLU A 46 -8.57 5.05 6.05
C GLU A 46 -7.40 5.53 6.89
N GLU A 47 -6.57 4.60 7.33
CA GLU A 47 -5.39 4.99 8.08
C GLU A 47 -4.43 5.80 7.19
N MET A 48 -4.26 5.34 5.95
CA MET A 48 -3.35 6.00 5.04
C MET A 48 -3.79 7.40 4.69
N ARG A 49 -5.10 7.65 4.74
CA ARG A 49 -5.67 8.91 4.28
C ARG A 49 -5.12 10.12 5.01
N SER A 50 -4.89 10.00 6.32
CA SER A 50 -4.38 11.14 7.07
C SER A 50 -2.96 11.48 6.65
N VAL A 51 -2.19 10.47 6.28
CA VAL A 51 -0.83 10.69 5.80
C VAL A 51 -0.85 11.20 4.37
N MET A 52 -1.81 10.73 3.58
CA MET A 52 -1.96 11.22 2.21
C MET A 52 -2.21 12.71 2.17
N ALA A 53 -2.90 13.24 3.17
CA ALA A 53 -3.18 14.66 3.23
C ALA A 53 -1.91 15.48 3.39
N LEU A 54 -0.86 14.89 3.93
CA LEU A 54 0.42 15.55 4.09
C LEU A 54 1.31 15.40 2.86
N HIS A 55 0.91 14.54 1.93
CA HIS A 55 1.70 14.28 0.73
C HIS A 55 0.78 14.26 -0.48
N PRO A 56 0.20 15.43 -0.81
CA PRO A 56 -0.84 15.47 -1.83
C PRO A 56 -0.37 15.09 -3.23
N ASP A 57 0.94 15.16 -3.46
CA ASP A 57 1.47 14.83 -4.78
C ASP A 57 1.93 13.38 -4.89
N ALA A 58 1.82 12.62 -3.82
CA ALA A 58 2.30 11.24 -3.85
C ALA A 58 1.36 10.37 -4.68
N ASP A 59 1.94 9.45 -5.43
CA ASP A 59 1.18 8.49 -6.18
C ASP A 59 0.77 7.32 -5.28
N ILE A 60 -0.21 6.57 -5.70
CA ILE A 60 -0.64 5.38 -4.98
C ILE A 60 -0.46 4.18 -5.90
N LEU A 61 0.30 3.21 -5.43
CA LEU A 61 0.48 1.96 -6.13
C LEU A 61 -0.14 0.86 -5.28
N ASP A 62 -1.28 0.35 -5.72
CA ASP A 62 -2.00 -0.66 -4.96
C ASP A 62 -1.74 -2.00 -5.62
N VAL A 63 -0.92 -2.81 -4.97
CA VAL A 63 -0.60 -4.14 -5.46
C VAL A 63 -1.22 -5.22 -4.59
N ALA A 64 -2.12 -4.83 -3.70
CA ALA A 64 -2.78 -5.80 -2.83
C ALA A 64 -3.78 -6.62 -3.61
N VAL A 65 -3.77 -7.93 -3.39
CA VAL A 65 -4.67 -8.83 -4.07
C VAL A 65 -5.75 -9.24 -3.09
N ASP A 66 -6.99 -8.96 -3.45
CA ASP A 66 -8.09 -9.23 -2.58
C ASP A 66 -8.44 -10.67 -2.44
N GLU A 67 -8.18 -11.50 -3.38
CA GLU A 67 -8.68 -12.72 -3.37
C GLU A 67 -7.75 -13.69 -3.56
N PRO A 68 -7.55 -14.40 -2.95
CA PRO A 68 -6.56 -15.39 -3.05
C PRO A 68 -7.02 -16.60 -3.77
N ARG A 69 -7.56 -16.94 -3.95
CA ARG A 69 -8.05 -17.75 -4.30
C ARG A 69 -7.84 -18.54 -4.80
N THR A 70 -8.13 -18.08 -4.73
CA THR A 70 -8.19 -18.63 -5.15
C THR A 70 -8.08 -19.29 -5.48
N GLY A 71 -7.91 -19.22 -5.75
CA GLY A 71 -7.73 -19.60 -6.01
C GLY A 71 -7.69 -19.96 -6.49
N LEU A 72 -7.43 -19.77 -6.68
CA LEU A 72 -7.40 -20.10 -7.06
C LEU A 72 -7.24 -20.60 -7.39
N SER A 73 -7.12 -20.49 -7.52
CA SER A 73 -6.97 -20.94 -7.74
C SER A 73 -6.73 -21.52 -8.10
N PRO A 74 -6.45 -21.57 -8.43
CA PRO A 74 -6.20 -22.04 -8.78
C PRO A 74 -6.04 -22.72 -9.06
N ASN A 75 -5.87 -22.60 -9.20
CA ASN A 75 -5.78 -23.16 -9.24
C ASN A 75 -6.01 -23.77 -9.46
N PHE A 76 -6.09 -23.49 -9.70
CA PHE A 76 -6.39 -23.87 -9.66
C PHE A 76 -6.69 -24.28 -9.87
N ALA A 77 -6.82 -24.31 -10.30
CA ALA A 77 -7.14 -24.47 -10.20
C ALA A 77 -7.16 -24.84 -10.21
#